data_4a189f130123b290661fd36ad9ec71a4
#
_entry.id   4a189f130123b290661fd36ad9ec71a4
#
_cell.length_a   1.000
_cell.length_b   1.000
_cell.length_c   1.000
_cell.angle_alpha   90.00
_cell.angle_beta   90.00
_cell.angle_gamma   90.00
#
_symmetry.space_group_name_H-M   'P 1'
#
loop_
_entity.id
_entity.type
_entity.pdbx_description
1 polymer ?
#
loop_
_entity_poly.entity_id
_entity_poly.type
_entity_poly.pdbx_seq_one_letter_code
_entity_poly.pdbx_strand_id
1 'polypeptide(L)'
;MFITRTPYRISFVGGGTDIKSYYKKFGGKVISASINKFLYVIVKKQIGFVKYKYRVNWSKIEFCNKINDIKNPIAREALRYFKIDFPIEITTIADIPANTGLGSSSAFAVGLVHALFSLKNIRATKHEIAIIAA
;
A
#
# COMPACT_ATOMS: atom_id res chain seq x y z
N MET A 1 10.01 -1.66 -13.78
CA MET A 1 9.41 -2.47 -12.71
C MET A 1 10.08 -2.10 -11.41
N PHE A 2 9.31 -1.89 -10.36
CA PHE A 2 9.80 -1.58 -9.02
C PHE A 2 9.23 -2.58 -8.04
N ILE A 3 10.07 -3.00 -7.08
CA ILE A 3 9.69 -3.94 -6.01
C ILE A 3 10.03 -3.26 -4.70
N THR A 4 9.05 -3.10 -3.83
CA THR A 4 9.25 -2.61 -2.46
C THR A 4 9.04 -3.75 -1.48
N ARG A 5 9.81 -3.72 -0.40
CA ARG A 5 9.74 -4.67 0.71
C ARG A 5 9.42 -3.89 1.98
N THR A 6 8.26 -4.15 2.56
CA THR A 6 7.78 -3.48 3.76
C THR A 6 7.63 -4.49 4.90
N PRO A 7 8.26 -4.29 6.06
CA PRO A 7 8.13 -5.21 7.18
C PRO A 7 6.73 -5.14 7.77
N TYR A 8 6.25 -6.27 8.26
CA TYR A 8 5.10 -6.32 9.16
C TYR A 8 5.49 -5.78 10.54
N ARG A 9 4.47 -5.42 11.34
CA ARG A 9 4.68 -4.93 12.70
C ARG A 9 3.76 -5.62 13.69
N ILE A 10 4.24 -5.75 14.93
CA ILE A 10 3.45 -6.18 16.07
C ILE A 10 3.27 -4.97 17.00
N SER A 11 2.04 -4.67 17.37
CA SER A 11 1.74 -3.69 18.41
C SER A 11 1.52 -4.44 19.73
N PHE A 12 2.38 -4.17 20.70
CA PHE A 12 2.34 -4.82 22.02
C PHE A 12 1.29 -4.15 22.90
N VAL A 13 1.21 -2.82 22.85
CA VAL A 13 0.31 -2.01 23.69
C VAL A 13 -0.20 -0.83 22.87
N GLY A 14 -1.44 -0.42 23.13
CA GLY A 14 -2.03 0.80 22.57
C GLY A 14 -2.57 0.67 21.16
N GLY A 15 -2.64 -0.54 20.61
CA GLY A 15 -3.28 -0.75 19.30
C GLY A 15 -4.71 -0.25 19.28
N GLY A 16 -5.07 0.49 18.20
CA GLY A 16 -6.37 1.16 18.08
C GLY A 16 -6.40 2.59 18.59
N THR A 17 -5.49 2.97 19.50
CA THR A 17 -5.37 4.39 19.93
C THR A 17 -4.74 5.26 18.84
N ASP A 18 -4.19 4.66 17.82
CA ASP A 18 -3.63 5.28 16.60
C ASP A 18 -4.70 5.60 15.54
N ILE A 19 -5.97 5.24 15.77
CA ILE A 19 -7.09 5.58 14.89
C ILE A 19 -7.41 7.07 15.03
N LYS A 20 -7.52 7.78 13.89
CA LYS A 20 -7.71 9.24 13.83
C LYS A 20 -8.89 9.77 14.67
N SER A 21 -10.03 9.06 14.68
CA SER A 21 -11.20 9.42 15.47
C SER A 21 -10.95 9.32 16.99
N TYR A 22 -10.01 8.46 17.41
CA TYR A 22 -9.63 8.29 18.80
C TYR A 22 -8.56 9.30 19.23
N TYR A 23 -7.39 9.31 18.55
CA TYR A 23 -6.27 10.13 19.02
C TYR A 23 -6.53 11.64 18.95
N LYS A 24 -7.42 12.10 18.08
CA LYS A 24 -7.82 13.52 18.04
C LYS A 24 -8.59 13.98 19.30
N LYS A 25 -9.26 13.06 19.99
CA LYS A 25 -10.06 13.38 21.18
C LYS A 25 -9.33 13.06 22.47
N PHE A 26 -8.62 11.94 22.50
CA PHE A 26 -8.10 11.37 23.74
C PHE A 26 -6.57 11.26 23.75
N GLY A 27 -5.92 11.64 22.66
CA GLY A 27 -4.52 11.31 22.43
C GLY A 27 -4.35 9.82 22.13
N GLY A 28 -3.17 9.43 21.66
CA GLY A 28 -2.85 8.03 21.37
C GLY A 28 -1.40 7.73 21.64
N LYS A 29 -1.12 6.53 22.14
CA LYS A 29 0.23 6.01 22.31
C LYS A 29 0.26 4.55 21.92
N VAL A 30 1.23 4.15 21.13
CA VAL A 30 1.42 2.76 20.73
C VAL A 30 2.88 2.37 20.91
N ILE A 31 3.10 1.15 21.39
CA ILE A 31 4.41 0.51 21.40
C ILE A 31 4.37 -0.63 20.40
N SER A 32 5.17 -0.53 19.37
CA SER A 32 5.23 -1.54 18.31
C SER A 32 6.67 -1.78 17.84
N ALA A 33 6.90 -2.96 17.28
CA ALA A 33 8.15 -3.32 16.65
C ALA A 33 7.92 -3.96 15.28
N SER A 34 8.82 -3.70 14.36
CA SER A 34 8.87 -4.42 13.09
C SER A 34 9.36 -5.85 13.32
N ILE A 35 8.85 -6.77 12.54
CA ILE A 35 9.25 -8.18 12.58
C ILE A 35 9.91 -8.60 11.27
N ASN A 36 10.66 -9.69 11.29
CA ASN A 36 11.34 -10.25 10.11
C ASN A 36 10.37 -11.05 9.22
N LYS A 37 9.26 -10.42 8.88
CA LYS A 37 8.28 -10.87 7.90
C LYS A 37 7.87 -9.69 7.06
N PHE A 38 7.69 -9.90 5.77
CA PHE A 38 7.57 -8.82 4.80
C PHE A 38 6.36 -8.98 3.90
N LEU A 39 5.87 -7.84 3.45
CA LEU A 39 4.99 -7.71 2.32
C LEU A 39 5.76 -7.04 1.18
N TYR A 40 5.72 -7.67 0.02
CA TYR A 40 6.33 -7.17 -1.21
C TYR A 40 5.24 -6.58 -2.10
N VAL A 41 5.49 -5.39 -2.62
CA VAL A 41 4.63 -4.77 -3.63
C VAL A 41 5.43 -4.60 -4.91
N ILE A 42 4.95 -5.20 -5.97
CA ILE A 42 5.53 -5.12 -7.31
C ILE A 42 4.67 -4.19 -8.14
N VAL A 43 5.27 -3.16 -8.71
CA VAL A 43 4.60 -2.21 -9.59
C VAL A 43 5.30 -2.19 -10.93
N LYS A 44 4.53 -2.38 -12.00
CA LYS A 44 5.04 -2.41 -13.36
C LYS A 44 4.15 -1.58 -14.29
N LYS A 45 4.73 -0.61 -15.00
CA LYS A 45 4.08 0.00 -16.15
C LYS A 45 3.96 -1.05 -17.26
N GLN A 46 2.76 -1.26 -17.77
CA GLN A 46 2.53 -2.17 -18.88
C GLN A 46 2.77 -1.46 -20.21
N ILE A 47 3.40 -2.15 -21.15
CA ILE A 47 3.74 -1.64 -22.47
C ILE A 47 3.18 -2.62 -23.51
N GLY A 48 2.67 -2.10 -24.61
CA GLY A 48 2.09 -2.88 -25.70
C GLY A 48 0.57 -3.04 -25.60
N PHE A 49 0.03 -4.06 -26.25
CA PHE A 49 -1.41 -4.31 -26.25
C PHE A 49 -1.86 -4.87 -24.91
N VAL A 50 -2.54 -4.05 -24.11
CA VAL A 50 -3.12 -4.44 -22.83
C VAL A 50 -4.66 -4.34 -22.93
N LYS A 51 -5.33 -5.42 -22.55
CA LYS A 51 -6.80 -5.47 -22.53
C LYS A 51 -7.39 -4.58 -21.45
N TYR A 52 -6.70 -4.45 -20.31
CA TYR A 52 -7.14 -3.68 -19.16
C TYR A 52 -6.07 -2.69 -18.72
N LYS A 53 -6.49 -1.46 -18.41
CA LYS A 53 -5.58 -0.39 -17.97
C LYS A 53 -4.99 -0.65 -16.59
N TYR A 54 -5.78 -1.20 -15.68
CA TYR A 54 -5.37 -1.48 -14.30
C TYR A 54 -5.52 -2.97 -14.00
N ARG A 55 -4.43 -3.59 -13.59
CA ARG A 55 -4.41 -4.94 -13.04
C ARG A 55 -3.92 -4.86 -11.61
N VAL A 56 -4.76 -5.25 -10.65
CA VAL A 56 -4.43 -5.25 -9.23
C VAL A 56 -4.59 -6.66 -8.67
N ASN A 57 -3.47 -7.27 -8.29
CA ASN A 57 -3.40 -8.61 -7.73
C ASN A 57 -3.00 -8.52 -6.25
N TRP A 58 -3.96 -8.80 -5.39
CA TRP A 58 -3.82 -8.83 -3.93
C TRP A 58 -4.34 -10.17 -3.39
N SER A 59 -5.39 -10.23 -2.56
CA SER A 59 -6.11 -11.47 -2.25
C SER A 59 -7.06 -11.89 -3.38
N LYS A 60 -7.34 -10.97 -4.30
CA LYS A 60 -8.16 -11.15 -5.50
C LYS A 60 -7.44 -10.50 -6.67
N ILE A 61 -7.77 -10.94 -7.88
CA ILE A 61 -7.28 -10.29 -9.11
C ILE A 61 -8.38 -9.41 -9.66
N GLU A 62 -8.06 -8.15 -9.85
CA GLU A 62 -8.96 -7.16 -10.43
C GLU A 62 -8.41 -6.68 -11.77
N PHE A 63 -9.30 -6.58 -12.76
CA PHE A 63 -9.01 -6.03 -14.07
C PHE A 63 -10.00 -4.89 -14.35
N CYS A 64 -9.48 -3.66 -14.45
CA CYS A 64 -10.31 -2.47 -14.59
C CYS A 64 -9.75 -1.53 -15.66
N ASN A 65 -10.63 -0.76 -16.28
CA ASN A 65 -10.24 0.31 -17.22
C ASN A 65 -10.35 1.71 -16.59
N LYS A 66 -11.11 1.85 -15.50
CA LYS A 66 -11.26 3.10 -14.75
C LYS A 66 -10.77 2.89 -13.33
N ILE A 67 -10.10 3.89 -12.76
CA ILE A 67 -9.61 3.86 -11.35
C ILE A 67 -10.76 3.63 -10.38
N ASN A 68 -11.93 4.22 -10.65
CA ASN A 68 -13.10 4.13 -9.77
C ASN A 68 -13.67 2.70 -9.66
N ASP A 69 -13.40 1.84 -10.63
CA ASP A 69 -13.88 0.45 -10.64
C ASP A 69 -12.98 -0.48 -9.80
N ILE A 70 -11.81 -0.01 -9.36
CA ILE A 70 -10.90 -0.76 -8.50
C ILE A 70 -11.53 -0.91 -7.12
N LYS A 71 -11.74 -2.15 -6.68
CA LYS A 71 -12.38 -2.48 -5.40
C LYS A 71 -11.41 -2.30 -4.22
N ASN A 72 -10.12 -2.60 -4.41
CA ASN A 72 -9.12 -2.35 -3.38
C ASN A 72 -9.00 -0.85 -3.12
N PRO A 73 -9.42 -0.35 -1.93
CA PRO A 73 -9.46 1.08 -1.65
C PRO A 73 -8.08 1.71 -1.60
N ILE A 74 -7.08 1.01 -1.07
CA ILE A 74 -5.70 1.52 -0.97
C ILE A 74 -5.11 1.69 -2.37
N ALA A 75 -5.24 0.70 -3.24
CA ALA A 75 -4.75 0.79 -4.61
C ALA A 75 -5.47 1.90 -5.38
N ARG A 76 -6.80 2.01 -5.24
CA ARG A 76 -7.59 3.04 -5.89
C ARG A 76 -7.16 4.44 -5.48
N GLU A 77 -7.07 4.72 -4.18
CA GLU A 77 -6.70 6.05 -3.69
C GLU A 77 -5.24 6.39 -3.99
N ALA A 78 -4.31 5.44 -3.88
CA ALA A 78 -2.93 5.65 -4.26
C ALA A 78 -2.78 6.00 -5.75
N LEU A 79 -3.44 5.24 -6.65
CA LEU A 79 -3.40 5.53 -8.08
C LEU A 79 -4.02 6.90 -8.42
N ARG A 80 -5.08 7.30 -7.71
CA ARG A 80 -5.71 8.61 -7.83
C ARG A 80 -4.78 9.72 -7.35
N TYR A 81 -4.20 9.57 -6.18
CA TYR A 81 -3.26 10.54 -5.60
C TYR A 81 -2.07 10.81 -6.54
N PHE A 82 -1.46 9.74 -7.05
CA PHE A 82 -0.33 9.84 -7.98
C PHE A 82 -0.73 10.18 -9.42
N LYS A 83 -2.03 10.37 -9.70
CA LYS A 83 -2.56 10.67 -11.05
C LYS A 83 -2.03 9.68 -12.10
N ILE A 84 -2.15 8.38 -11.81
CA ILE A 84 -1.70 7.33 -12.72
C ILE A 84 -2.78 7.10 -13.78
N ASP A 85 -2.50 7.52 -15.02
CA ASP A 85 -3.41 7.42 -16.15
C ASP A 85 -2.94 6.49 -17.28
N PHE A 86 -1.87 5.75 -17.03
CA PHE A 86 -1.30 4.76 -17.95
C PHE A 86 -1.51 3.33 -17.45
N PRO A 87 -1.38 2.33 -18.36
CA PRO A 87 -1.53 0.93 -17.99
C PRO A 87 -0.51 0.49 -16.95
N ILE A 88 -1.00 -0.10 -15.84
CA ILE A 88 -0.18 -0.49 -14.70
C ILE A 88 -0.64 -1.82 -14.10
N GLU A 89 0.31 -2.59 -13.65
CA GLU A 89 0.11 -3.80 -12.87
C GLU A 89 0.68 -3.61 -11.47
N ILE A 90 -0.13 -3.96 -10.47
CA ILE A 90 0.23 -3.97 -9.05
C ILE A 90 0.03 -5.40 -8.56
N THR A 91 1.07 -6.01 -8.02
CA THR A 91 1.00 -7.37 -7.45
C THR A 91 1.59 -7.37 -6.05
N THR A 92 0.93 -8.07 -5.12
CA THR A 92 1.42 -8.27 -3.76
C THR A 92 1.84 -9.71 -3.53
N ILE A 93 2.95 -9.88 -2.82
CA ILE A 93 3.42 -11.17 -2.28
C ILE A 93 3.68 -10.94 -0.79
N ALA A 94 3.22 -11.83 0.06
CA ALA A 94 3.25 -11.65 1.50
C ALA A 94 3.74 -12.90 2.21
N ASP A 95 4.64 -12.73 3.18
CA ASP A 95 5.12 -13.83 4.04
C ASP A 95 4.05 -14.30 5.02
N ILE A 96 3.04 -13.48 5.29
CA ILE A 96 1.97 -13.76 6.25
C ILE A 96 0.62 -13.48 5.56
N PRO A 97 -0.37 -14.36 5.75
CA PRO A 97 -1.71 -14.14 5.22
C PRO A 97 -2.34 -12.82 5.69
N ALA A 98 -3.27 -12.29 4.90
CA ALA A 98 -4.06 -11.13 5.30
C ALA A 98 -4.94 -11.44 6.54
N ASN A 99 -5.41 -10.39 7.20
CA ASN A 99 -6.32 -10.46 8.37
C ASN A 99 -5.72 -11.09 9.64
N THR A 100 -4.41 -11.04 9.81
CA THR A 100 -3.71 -11.54 11.02
C THR A 100 -3.50 -10.47 12.09
N GLY A 101 -3.99 -9.24 11.88
CA GLY A 101 -3.76 -8.12 12.81
C GLY A 101 -2.34 -7.52 12.79
N LEU A 102 -1.46 -8.02 11.91
CA LEU A 102 -0.05 -7.62 11.84
C LEU A 102 0.20 -6.42 10.92
N GLY A 103 -0.84 -5.66 10.54
CA GLY A 103 -0.72 -4.44 9.78
C GLY A 103 -0.50 -4.63 8.28
N SER A 104 -1.06 -5.70 7.68
CA SER A 104 -0.95 -5.98 6.25
C SER A 104 -1.43 -4.81 5.37
N SER A 105 -2.54 -4.17 5.72
CA SER A 105 -3.05 -3.01 4.98
C SER A 105 -2.09 -1.83 5.03
N SER A 106 -1.53 -1.53 6.20
CA SER A 106 -0.54 -0.45 6.36
C SER A 106 0.76 -0.77 5.61
N ALA A 107 1.24 -2.01 5.70
CA ALA A 107 2.42 -2.45 4.96
C ALA A 107 2.20 -2.35 3.43
N PHE A 108 1.00 -2.69 2.95
CA PHE A 108 0.62 -2.53 1.55
C PHE A 108 0.58 -1.07 1.14
N ALA A 109 -0.06 -0.19 1.93
CA ALA A 109 -0.13 1.24 1.63
C ALA A 109 1.27 1.86 1.53
N VAL A 110 2.13 1.63 2.52
CA VAL A 110 3.52 2.13 2.53
C VAL A 110 4.31 1.60 1.33
N GLY A 111 4.24 0.29 1.08
CA GLY A 111 4.94 -0.34 -0.04
C GLY A 111 4.48 0.19 -1.39
N LEU A 112 3.17 0.35 -1.58
CA LEU A 112 2.60 0.86 -2.83
C LEU A 112 2.98 2.33 -3.07
N VAL A 113 2.82 3.20 -2.06
CA VAL A 113 3.20 4.61 -2.13
C VAL A 113 4.68 4.74 -2.49
N HIS A 114 5.57 3.98 -1.83
CA HIS A 114 7.00 3.99 -2.14
C HIS A 114 7.28 3.53 -3.59
N ALA A 115 6.63 2.47 -4.04
CA ALA A 115 6.80 1.98 -5.42
C ALA A 115 6.31 3.00 -6.47
N LEU A 116 5.22 3.72 -6.18
CA LEU A 116 4.69 4.76 -7.08
C LEU A 116 5.58 6.00 -7.13
N PHE A 117 6.18 6.42 -6.01
CA PHE A 117 7.22 7.46 -6.01
C PHE A 117 8.39 7.06 -6.92
N SER A 118 8.88 5.83 -6.75
CA SER A 118 9.97 5.30 -7.58
C SER A 118 9.58 5.20 -9.06
N LEU A 119 8.36 4.79 -9.35
CA LEU A 119 7.83 4.70 -10.73
C LEU A 119 7.79 6.07 -11.42
N LYS A 120 7.53 7.13 -10.67
CA LYS A 120 7.51 8.52 -11.14
C LYS A 120 8.87 9.21 -11.09
N ASN A 121 9.94 8.50 -10.68
CA ASN A 121 11.26 9.05 -10.46
C ASN A 121 11.28 10.24 -9.47
N ILE A 122 10.39 10.24 -8.48
CA ILE A 122 10.32 11.24 -7.43
C ILE A 122 10.98 10.68 -6.18
N ARG A 123 11.95 11.40 -5.64
CA ARG A 123 12.55 11.05 -4.34
C ARG A 123 11.58 11.44 -3.22
N ALA A 124 11.38 10.53 -2.29
CA ALA A 124 10.58 10.78 -1.10
C ALA A 124 11.30 10.28 0.14
N THR A 125 11.17 11.01 1.23
CA THR A 125 11.65 10.61 2.54
C THR A 125 10.72 9.55 3.13
N LYS A 126 11.20 8.79 4.11
CA LYS A 126 10.37 7.83 4.85
C LYS A 126 9.16 8.51 5.52
N HIS A 127 9.35 9.75 5.97
CA HIS A 127 8.30 10.53 6.60
C HIS A 127 7.17 10.90 5.62
N GLU A 128 7.54 11.39 4.44
CA GLU A 128 6.56 11.72 3.38
C GLU A 128 5.77 10.48 2.94
N ILE A 129 6.46 9.34 2.76
CA ILE A 129 5.80 8.07 2.44
C ILE A 129 4.80 7.70 3.54
N ALA A 130 5.18 7.83 4.82
CA ALA A 130 4.32 7.49 5.94
C ALA A 130 3.08 8.38 6.01
N ILE A 131 3.22 9.71 5.81
CA ILE A 131 2.09 10.65 5.82
C ILE A 131 1.08 10.33 4.71
N ILE A 132 1.57 10.03 3.51
CA ILE A 132 0.68 9.75 2.36
C ILE A 132 0.01 8.38 2.50
N ALA A 133 0.67 7.42 3.15
CA ALA A 133 0.14 6.07 3.36
C ALA A 133 -0.87 5.97 4.52
N ALA A 134 -0.96 6.99 5.39
CA ALA A 134 -1.87 7.05 6.54
C ALA A 134 -3.25 7.59 6.14
#